data_fbaa9dd1ce891644a63f1770cb5b6d80
#
_entry.id   fbaa9dd1ce891644a63f1770cb5b6d80
#
_cell.length_a   1.000
_cell.length_b   1.000
_cell.length_c   1.000
_cell.angle_alpha   90.00
_cell.angle_beta   90.00
_cell.angle_gamma   90.00
#
_symmetry.space_group_name_H-M   'P 1'
#
loop_
_entity.id
_entity.type
_entity.pdbx_description
1 polymer ?
#
loop_
_entity_poly.entity_id
_entity_poly.type
_entity_poly.pdbx_seq_one_letter_code
_entity_poly.pdbx_strand_id
1 'polypeptide(L)'
;MDERSVEALQASLAGVCGQVNAQHAQLVRLAETALAGDAWKQIGIHSASHWLAWQAGLATGTAQKILAVARRAGIHPAVMAAFDAGELSLDQVALAVRAPRWTDTEICSLAKMLTVQQLSMVVRRYPFTSDEELARSAAASGDTAAEPQPAPTPEPEQGPVSSMSMGTDADGVGQVRACLAPDDYRVFETAMRESRDALFHAGNPGVNWADALIEVCHRSLDTITEPSRRDRYRINLYIDTDGTATFADNWRIPDPIRERLFCDGTINAVGLVGGVAVNVGRSQRIVPDRTRRVVEHRDLGCRVPGCNQSRWVQVHHIIHWEGDDGPTETWNLICLCPRHHRLHHQGQLGITGNADLTTGTPGAVVFTDTRGSPLKPAADPAAPMSPPPDPAGRYVHPLGERLDRRAIHFNEPHPQRTS
;
A
#
# COMPACT_ATOMS: atom_id res chain seq x y z
N MET A 1 11.98 4.77 38.53
CA MET A 1 10.56 5.18 38.74
C MET A 1 10.00 4.32 39.86
N ASP A 2 9.34 4.92 40.82
CA ASP A 2 8.62 4.19 41.83
C ASP A 2 7.26 3.64 41.29
N GLU A 3 6.65 2.73 42.04
CA GLU A 3 5.42 2.03 41.60
C GLU A 3 4.27 3.01 41.31
N ARG A 4 4.08 4.06 42.12
CA ARG A 4 3.07 5.10 41.90
C ARG A 4 3.28 5.90 40.63
N SER A 5 4.55 6.15 40.27
CA SER A 5 4.87 6.83 39.01
C SER A 5 4.57 5.96 37.79
N VAL A 6 4.75 4.62 37.92
CA VAL A 6 4.39 3.67 36.86
C VAL A 6 2.86 3.61 36.68
N GLU A 7 2.09 3.52 37.75
CA GLU A 7 0.63 3.50 37.71
C GLU A 7 0.07 4.80 37.11
N ALA A 8 0.61 5.95 37.50
CA ALA A 8 0.20 7.24 36.94
C ALA A 8 0.48 7.34 35.43
N LEU A 9 1.64 6.83 34.99
CA LEU A 9 1.99 6.76 33.56
C LEU A 9 1.03 5.84 32.79
N GLN A 10 0.71 4.66 33.34
CA GLN A 10 -0.22 3.71 32.72
C GLN A 10 -1.61 4.29 32.60
N ALA A 11 -2.11 5.00 33.64
CA ALA A 11 -3.39 5.68 33.60
C ALA A 11 -3.43 6.79 32.53
N SER A 12 -2.36 7.58 32.45
CA SER A 12 -2.23 8.63 31.42
C SER A 12 -2.19 8.04 30.01
N LEU A 13 -1.44 6.96 29.81
CA LEU A 13 -1.38 6.23 28.54
C LEU A 13 -2.76 5.71 28.13
N ALA A 14 -3.48 5.07 29.05
CA ALA A 14 -4.83 4.57 28.78
C ALA A 14 -5.81 5.70 28.40
N GLY A 15 -5.72 6.87 29.05
CA GLY A 15 -6.50 8.05 28.69
C GLY A 15 -6.22 8.54 27.26
N VAL A 16 -4.96 8.72 26.92
CA VAL A 16 -4.55 9.13 25.56
C VAL A 16 -4.96 8.09 24.52
N CYS A 17 -4.78 6.80 24.80
CA CYS A 17 -5.20 5.72 23.90
C CYS A 17 -6.72 5.76 23.64
N GLY A 18 -7.53 5.98 24.69
CA GLY A 18 -8.98 6.12 24.55
C GLY A 18 -9.36 7.28 23.62
N GLN A 19 -8.74 8.45 23.76
CA GLN A 19 -8.94 9.59 22.87
C GLN A 19 -8.55 9.29 21.42
N VAL A 20 -7.38 8.71 21.20
CA VAL A 20 -6.91 8.31 19.86
C VAL A 20 -7.87 7.31 19.22
N ASN A 21 -8.36 6.32 19.98
CA ASN A 21 -9.30 5.33 19.50
C ASN A 21 -10.62 5.96 19.04
N ALA A 22 -11.20 6.86 19.85
CA ALA A 22 -12.43 7.58 19.51
C ALA A 22 -12.25 8.46 18.26
N GLN A 23 -11.07 9.10 18.09
CA GLN A 23 -10.74 9.85 16.87
C GLN A 23 -10.60 8.94 15.64
N HIS A 24 -10.01 7.77 15.78
CA HIS A 24 -10.00 6.78 14.71
C HIS A 24 -11.40 6.29 14.33
N ALA A 25 -12.31 6.15 15.32
CA ALA A 25 -13.70 5.81 15.03
C ALA A 25 -14.38 6.91 14.18
N GLN A 26 -14.17 8.19 14.52
CA GLN A 26 -14.68 9.31 13.71
C GLN A 26 -14.10 9.28 12.28
N LEU A 27 -12.82 9.00 12.14
CA LEU A 27 -12.16 8.88 10.82
C LEU A 27 -12.78 7.73 9.99
N VAL A 28 -13.14 6.61 10.63
CA VAL A 28 -13.87 5.51 9.99
C VAL A 28 -15.26 5.98 9.53
N ARG A 29 -16.02 6.75 10.33
CA ARG A 29 -17.33 7.31 9.95
C ARG A 29 -17.24 8.26 8.74
N LEU A 30 -16.18 9.09 8.71
CA LEU A 30 -15.93 9.95 7.55
C LEU A 30 -15.59 9.12 6.30
N ALA A 31 -14.84 8.03 6.48
CA ALA A 31 -14.53 7.10 5.39
C ALA A 31 -15.77 6.35 4.88
N GLU A 32 -16.71 5.96 5.75
CA GLU A 32 -18.04 5.42 5.35
C GLU A 32 -18.78 6.42 4.46
N THR A 33 -18.88 7.68 4.90
CA THR A 33 -19.54 8.74 4.15
C THR A 33 -18.89 8.96 2.78
N ALA A 34 -17.55 8.97 2.73
CA ALA A 34 -16.81 9.14 1.50
C ALA A 34 -16.98 7.95 0.52
N LEU A 35 -17.11 6.73 1.05
CA LEU A 35 -17.41 5.55 0.25
C LEU A 35 -18.83 5.58 -0.33
N ALA A 36 -19.81 5.93 0.49
CA ALA A 36 -21.21 6.00 0.08
C ALA A 36 -21.48 7.11 -0.96
N GLY A 37 -20.80 8.24 -0.84
CA GLY A 37 -20.93 9.39 -1.75
C GLY A 37 -19.93 9.41 -2.91
N ASP A 38 -19.12 8.37 -3.08
CA ASP A 38 -18.07 8.31 -4.11
C ASP A 38 -17.11 9.53 -4.11
N ALA A 39 -16.95 10.19 -2.97
CA ALA A 39 -16.16 11.42 -2.82
C ALA A 39 -14.66 11.22 -3.19
N TRP A 40 -14.20 10.00 -3.18
CA TRP A 40 -12.84 9.62 -3.58
C TRP A 40 -12.64 9.54 -5.10
N LYS A 41 -13.71 9.51 -5.92
CA LYS A 41 -13.63 9.41 -7.38
C LYS A 41 -13.26 10.75 -8.01
N GLN A 42 -12.00 11.13 -7.90
CA GLN A 42 -11.45 12.39 -8.42
C GLN A 42 -10.36 12.12 -9.47
N ILE A 43 -10.08 13.11 -10.31
CA ILE A 43 -8.94 13.05 -11.24
C ILE A 43 -7.65 12.95 -10.40
N GLY A 44 -6.76 12.03 -10.77
CA GLY A 44 -5.52 11.76 -10.02
C GLY A 44 -5.64 10.68 -8.95
N ILE A 45 -6.86 10.32 -8.54
CA ILE A 45 -7.09 9.33 -7.50
C ILE A 45 -7.39 7.95 -8.10
N HIS A 46 -6.62 6.94 -7.66
CA HIS A 46 -6.73 5.58 -8.19
C HIS A 46 -7.68 4.68 -7.38
N SER A 47 -7.84 4.97 -6.10
CA SER A 47 -8.65 4.15 -5.19
C SER A 47 -9.07 4.95 -3.95
N ALA A 48 -10.07 4.47 -3.23
CA ALA A 48 -10.48 5.06 -1.96
C ALA A 48 -9.32 5.07 -0.92
N SER A 49 -8.48 4.01 -0.91
CA SER A 49 -7.32 3.98 -0.01
C SER A 49 -6.25 5.00 -0.38
N HIS A 50 -6.03 5.25 -1.67
CA HIS A 50 -5.17 6.32 -2.12
C HIS A 50 -5.71 7.70 -1.70
N TRP A 51 -6.99 7.95 -1.92
CA TRP A 51 -7.64 9.19 -1.52
C TRP A 51 -7.52 9.44 0.00
N LEU A 52 -7.87 8.44 0.82
CA LEU A 52 -7.82 8.58 2.28
C LEU A 52 -6.38 8.75 2.79
N ALA A 53 -5.42 7.98 2.26
CA ALA A 53 -4.02 8.11 2.61
C ALA A 53 -3.50 9.54 2.34
N TRP A 54 -3.85 10.08 1.18
CA TRP A 54 -3.45 11.41 0.79
C TRP A 54 -4.12 12.52 1.62
N GLN A 55 -5.46 12.48 1.77
CA GLN A 55 -6.22 13.50 2.50
C GLN A 55 -5.90 13.54 4.00
N ALA A 56 -5.64 12.40 4.59
CA ALA A 56 -5.39 12.27 6.03
C ALA A 56 -3.90 12.15 6.40
N GLY A 57 -2.97 12.19 5.42
CA GLY A 57 -1.54 12.02 5.66
C GLY A 57 -1.17 10.64 6.23
N LEU A 58 -1.90 9.58 5.84
CA LEU A 58 -1.75 8.25 6.39
C LEU A 58 -0.92 7.34 5.47
N ALA A 59 -0.19 6.40 6.07
CA ALA A 59 0.36 5.29 5.31
C ALA A 59 -0.76 4.48 4.64
N THR A 60 -0.50 3.96 3.43
CA THR A 60 -1.50 3.20 2.64
C THR A 60 -2.11 2.04 3.42
N GLY A 61 -1.29 1.32 4.23
CA GLY A 61 -1.78 0.22 5.06
C GLY A 61 -2.79 0.67 6.13
N THR A 62 -2.57 1.83 6.74
CA THR A 62 -3.52 2.42 7.72
C THR A 62 -4.82 2.84 7.03
N ALA A 63 -4.73 3.50 5.86
CA ALA A 63 -5.90 3.87 5.07
C ALA A 63 -6.72 2.64 4.63
N GLN A 64 -6.06 1.57 4.19
CA GLN A 64 -6.72 0.31 3.86
C GLN A 64 -7.43 -0.31 5.07
N LYS A 65 -6.80 -0.26 6.25
CA LYS A 65 -7.37 -0.75 7.51
C LYS A 65 -8.65 0.01 7.88
N ILE A 66 -8.62 1.35 7.83
CA ILE A 66 -9.78 2.21 8.09
C ILE A 66 -10.92 1.89 7.12
N LEU A 67 -10.63 1.76 5.83
CA LEU A 67 -11.65 1.44 4.83
C LEU A 67 -12.21 0.03 4.96
N ALA A 68 -11.40 -0.93 5.40
CA ALA A 68 -11.88 -2.28 5.70
C ALA A 68 -12.89 -2.29 6.85
N VAL A 69 -12.63 -1.52 7.89
CA VAL A 69 -13.58 -1.30 9.01
C VAL A 69 -14.83 -0.58 8.50
N ALA A 70 -14.68 0.53 7.79
CA ALA A 70 -15.78 1.31 7.25
C ALA A 70 -16.77 0.48 6.42
N ARG A 71 -16.27 -0.42 5.57
CA ARG A 71 -17.12 -1.31 4.75
C ARG A 71 -17.93 -2.33 5.57
N ARG A 72 -17.52 -2.60 6.80
CA ARG A 72 -18.13 -3.62 7.67
C ARG A 72 -18.77 -3.03 8.94
N ALA A 73 -18.71 -1.73 9.12
CA ALA A 73 -19.20 -1.04 10.32
C ALA A 73 -20.68 -1.35 10.62
N GLY A 74 -21.54 -1.36 9.60
CA GLY A 74 -22.97 -1.71 9.75
C GLY A 74 -23.23 -3.18 10.09
N ILE A 75 -22.23 -4.05 10.01
CA ILE A 75 -22.35 -5.50 10.27
C ILE A 75 -22.02 -5.81 11.75
N HIS A 76 -21.18 -5.00 12.38
CA HIS A 76 -20.65 -5.22 13.73
C HIS A 76 -20.98 -4.07 14.69
N PRO A 77 -22.26 -3.88 15.08
CA PRO A 77 -22.67 -2.76 15.89
C PRO A 77 -22.05 -2.74 17.30
N ALA A 78 -21.84 -3.90 17.95
CA ALA A 78 -21.24 -3.96 19.29
C ALA A 78 -19.74 -3.56 19.24
N VAL A 79 -19.01 -4.05 18.26
CA VAL A 79 -17.59 -3.68 18.03
C VAL A 79 -17.48 -2.18 17.73
N MET A 80 -18.36 -1.65 16.88
CA MET A 80 -18.35 -0.23 16.52
C MET A 80 -18.73 0.67 17.70
N ALA A 81 -19.69 0.29 18.53
CA ALA A 81 -20.05 1.04 19.75
C ALA A 81 -18.86 1.11 20.74
N ALA A 82 -18.15 0.01 20.94
CA ALA A 82 -16.94 0.00 21.77
C ALA A 82 -15.79 0.84 21.16
N PHE A 83 -15.70 0.89 19.84
CA PHE A 83 -14.72 1.72 19.14
C PHE A 83 -15.06 3.21 19.27
N ASP A 84 -16.32 3.60 19.06
CA ASP A 84 -16.81 4.98 19.23
C ASP A 84 -16.60 5.45 20.69
N ALA A 85 -16.74 4.53 21.67
CA ALA A 85 -16.45 4.81 23.08
C ALA A 85 -14.96 4.90 23.41
N GLY A 86 -14.06 4.60 22.47
CA GLY A 86 -12.60 4.61 22.69
C GLY A 86 -12.04 3.36 23.37
N GLU A 87 -12.86 2.34 23.61
CA GLU A 87 -12.48 1.11 24.34
C GLU A 87 -11.65 0.13 23.50
N LEU A 88 -11.72 0.20 22.17
CA LEU A 88 -10.97 -0.64 21.25
C LEU A 88 -10.09 0.20 20.33
N SER A 89 -8.89 -0.29 20.05
CA SER A 89 -8.00 0.33 19.08
C SER A 89 -8.41 0.00 17.63
N LEU A 90 -8.00 0.83 16.67
CA LEU A 90 -8.19 0.56 15.24
C LEU A 90 -7.66 -0.81 14.83
N ASP A 91 -6.57 -1.28 15.41
CA ASP A 91 -5.99 -2.60 15.12
C ASP A 91 -6.85 -3.74 15.63
N GLN A 92 -7.42 -3.61 16.83
CA GLN A 92 -8.36 -4.59 17.38
C GLN A 92 -9.65 -4.63 16.55
N VAL A 93 -10.22 -3.48 16.23
CA VAL A 93 -11.45 -3.39 15.42
C VAL A 93 -11.23 -3.96 14.02
N ALA A 94 -10.12 -3.63 13.35
CA ALA A 94 -9.82 -4.14 12.02
C ALA A 94 -9.67 -5.68 11.96
N LEU A 95 -9.35 -6.31 13.07
CA LEU A 95 -9.37 -7.76 13.20
C LEU A 95 -10.78 -8.27 13.53
N ALA A 96 -11.45 -7.67 14.53
CA ALA A 96 -12.76 -8.11 15.00
C ALA A 96 -13.80 -8.11 13.88
N VAL A 97 -13.85 -7.07 13.04
CA VAL A 97 -14.81 -6.99 11.92
C VAL A 97 -14.58 -8.03 10.80
N ARG A 98 -13.54 -8.84 10.89
CA ARG A 98 -13.30 -9.95 9.95
C ARG A 98 -14.03 -11.23 10.33
N ALA A 99 -14.45 -11.33 11.58
CA ALA A 99 -15.26 -12.44 12.06
C ALA A 99 -16.69 -12.40 11.46
N PRO A 100 -17.44 -13.51 11.44
CA PRO A 100 -18.82 -13.53 10.99
C PRO A 100 -19.73 -12.61 11.83
N ARG A 101 -20.79 -12.08 11.22
CA ARG A 101 -21.73 -11.15 11.84
C ARG A 101 -22.31 -11.63 13.18
N TRP A 102 -22.63 -12.92 13.28
CA TRP A 102 -23.25 -13.52 14.46
C TRP A 102 -22.34 -13.52 15.69
N THR A 103 -21.03 -13.31 15.52
CA THR A 103 -20.07 -13.27 16.63
C THR A 103 -19.89 -11.87 17.24
N ASP A 104 -20.60 -10.85 16.79
CA ASP A 104 -20.32 -9.44 17.11
C ASP A 104 -20.12 -9.15 18.60
N THR A 105 -21.01 -9.67 19.45
CA THR A 105 -20.93 -9.45 20.90
C THR A 105 -19.74 -10.20 21.54
N GLU A 106 -19.53 -11.44 21.18
CA GLU A 106 -18.47 -12.29 21.71
C GLU A 106 -17.11 -11.81 21.25
N ILE A 107 -16.97 -11.49 19.95
CA ILE A 107 -15.71 -10.98 19.40
C ILE A 107 -15.35 -9.59 19.95
N CYS A 108 -16.35 -8.73 20.22
CA CYS A 108 -16.15 -7.47 20.92
C CYS A 108 -15.60 -7.69 22.33
N SER A 109 -16.18 -8.61 23.08
CA SER A 109 -15.73 -8.97 24.44
C SER A 109 -14.31 -9.54 24.43
N LEU A 110 -14.01 -10.42 23.50
CA LEU A 110 -12.65 -10.98 23.32
C LEU A 110 -11.64 -9.91 22.90
N ALA A 111 -12.03 -8.97 22.01
CA ALA A 111 -11.15 -7.89 21.57
C ALA A 111 -10.73 -6.98 22.74
N LYS A 112 -11.55 -6.78 23.73
CA LYS A 112 -11.22 -6.02 24.97
C LYS A 112 -10.21 -6.74 25.86
N MET A 113 -10.18 -8.08 25.84
CA MET A 113 -9.34 -8.91 26.73
C MET A 113 -8.03 -9.35 26.07
N LEU A 114 -8.00 -9.54 24.76
CA LEU A 114 -6.90 -10.12 24.02
C LEU A 114 -5.96 -9.06 23.45
N THR A 115 -4.67 -9.39 23.43
CA THR A 115 -3.71 -8.61 22.63
C THR A 115 -4.04 -8.73 21.13
N VAL A 116 -3.60 -7.77 20.31
CA VAL A 116 -3.79 -7.78 18.85
C VAL A 116 -3.31 -9.11 18.23
N GLN A 117 -2.18 -9.66 18.72
CA GLN A 117 -1.66 -10.94 18.22
C GLN A 117 -2.58 -12.12 18.58
N GLN A 118 -3.05 -12.16 19.83
CA GLN A 118 -3.99 -13.21 20.27
C GLN A 118 -5.33 -13.12 19.53
N LEU A 119 -5.89 -11.93 19.38
CA LEU A 119 -7.11 -11.71 18.60
C LEU A 119 -6.92 -12.14 17.13
N SER A 120 -5.77 -11.83 16.53
CA SER A 120 -5.45 -12.29 15.18
C SER A 120 -5.40 -13.83 15.07
N MET A 121 -4.90 -14.52 16.10
CA MET A 121 -4.92 -15.98 16.13
C MET A 121 -6.35 -16.54 16.24
N VAL A 122 -7.20 -15.93 17.04
CA VAL A 122 -8.62 -16.31 17.15
C VAL A 122 -9.30 -16.15 15.80
N VAL A 123 -9.25 -14.96 15.20
CA VAL A 123 -9.94 -14.65 13.94
C VAL A 123 -9.47 -15.54 12.77
N ARG A 124 -8.20 -15.94 12.76
CA ARG A 124 -7.64 -16.77 11.66
C ARG A 124 -7.82 -18.26 11.83
N ARG A 125 -7.90 -18.75 13.05
CA ARG A 125 -7.78 -20.18 13.35
C ARG A 125 -9.02 -20.80 13.99
N TYR A 126 -9.96 -19.98 14.46
CA TYR A 126 -11.22 -20.50 14.95
C TYR A 126 -12.08 -20.91 13.74
N PRO A 127 -12.65 -22.11 13.73
CA PRO A 127 -13.50 -22.60 12.63
C PRO A 127 -14.88 -21.98 12.74
N PHE A 128 -15.00 -20.73 12.35
CA PHE A 128 -16.29 -20.04 12.30
C PHE A 128 -17.17 -20.63 11.19
N THR A 129 -18.42 -20.91 11.50
CA THR A 129 -19.44 -21.12 10.47
C THR A 129 -19.70 -19.79 9.76
N SER A 130 -19.61 -19.76 8.44
CA SER A 130 -19.81 -18.52 7.68
C SER A 130 -21.27 -18.05 7.72
N ASP A 131 -21.48 -16.73 7.56
CA ASP A 131 -22.84 -16.16 7.48
C ASP A 131 -23.66 -16.81 6.33
N GLU A 132 -22.99 -17.19 5.22
CA GLU A 132 -23.60 -17.87 4.08
C GLU A 132 -23.99 -19.32 4.39
N GLU A 133 -23.16 -20.05 5.16
CA GLU A 133 -23.48 -21.40 5.63
C GLU A 133 -24.68 -21.40 6.58
N LEU A 134 -24.72 -20.43 7.51
CA LEU A 134 -25.86 -20.27 8.40
C LEU A 134 -27.14 -19.92 7.62
N ALA A 135 -27.07 -19.02 6.65
CA ALA A 135 -28.21 -18.67 5.80
C ALA A 135 -28.69 -19.87 4.97
N ARG A 136 -27.79 -20.69 4.43
CA ARG A 136 -28.13 -21.93 3.71
C ARG A 136 -28.79 -22.96 4.64
N SER A 137 -28.24 -23.13 5.84
CA SER A 137 -28.82 -24.04 6.84
C SER A 137 -30.23 -23.60 7.27
N ALA A 138 -30.44 -22.30 7.45
CA ALA A 138 -31.77 -21.74 7.79
C ALA A 138 -32.76 -21.93 6.65
N ALA A 139 -32.34 -21.72 5.38
CA ALA A 139 -33.19 -21.94 4.20
C ALA A 139 -33.54 -23.43 4.00
N ALA A 140 -32.62 -24.35 4.35
CA ALA A 140 -32.86 -25.80 4.28
C ALA A 140 -33.79 -26.31 5.40
N SER A 141 -33.95 -25.57 6.50
CA SER A 141 -34.82 -25.93 7.63
C SER A 141 -36.26 -25.44 7.46
N GLY A 142 -36.55 -24.59 6.47
CA GLY A 142 -37.90 -24.15 6.10
C GLY A 142 -38.57 -25.18 5.17
N ASP A 143 -39.61 -25.84 5.73
CA ASP A 143 -40.40 -26.90 5.09
C ASP A 143 -41.12 -26.38 3.82
N THR A 144 -40.49 -26.52 2.66
CA THR A 144 -41.18 -26.53 1.37
C THR A 144 -40.53 -27.62 0.51
N ALA A 145 -41.30 -28.67 0.26
CA ALA A 145 -40.99 -29.73 -0.66
C ALA A 145 -40.84 -29.16 -2.12
N ALA A 146 -39.66 -28.69 -2.43
CA ALA A 146 -39.19 -28.49 -3.80
C ALA A 146 -38.20 -29.62 -4.12
N GLU A 147 -38.42 -30.28 -5.24
CA GLU A 147 -37.51 -31.31 -5.73
C GLU A 147 -36.04 -30.83 -5.67
N PRO A 148 -35.12 -31.70 -5.27
CA PRO A 148 -33.72 -31.34 -5.15
C PRO A 148 -33.16 -30.97 -6.52
N GLN A 149 -33.01 -29.71 -6.82
CA GLN A 149 -32.12 -29.27 -7.90
C GLN A 149 -30.71 -29.78 -7.55
N PRO A 150 -29.98 -30.35 -8.54
CA PRO A 150 -28.61 -30.78 -8.29
C PRO A 150 -27.82 -29.61 -7.72
N ALA A 151 -27.23 -29.84 -6.54
CA ALA A 151 -26.38 -28.85 -5.88
C ALA A 151 -25.36 -28.31 -6.89
N PRO A 152 -25.17 -26.98 -7.00
CA PRO A 152 -24.09 -26.45 -7.82
C PRO A 152 -22.80 -27.12 -7.34
N THR A 153 -22.05 -27.66 -8.28
CA THR A 153 -20.73 -28.23 -8.01
C THR A 153 -19.94 -27.16 -7.23
N PRO A 154 -19.44 -27.46 -6.01
CA PRO A 154 -18.69 -26.47 -5.26
C PRO A 154 -17.57 -25.99 -6.15
N GLU A 155 -17.49 -24.68 -6.38
CA GLU A 155 -16.30 -24.08 -7.01
C GLU A 155 -15.09 -24.56 -6.19
N PRO A 156 -14.02 -25.02 -6.84
CA PRO A 156 -12.85 -25.50 -6.11
C PRO A 156 -12.38 -24.36 -5.20
N GLU A 157 -12.30 -24.62 -3.90
CA GLU A 157 -11.72 -23.68 -2.93
C GLU A 157 -10.40 -23.21 -3.50
N GLN A 158 -10.35 -21.95 -3.90
CA GLN A 158 -9.10 -21.34 -4.35
C GLN A 158 -8.18 -21.29 -3.13
N GLY A 159 -7.19 -22.17 -3.12
CA GLY A 159 -6.17 -22.20 -2.09
C GLY A 159 -5.49 -20.85 -1.91
N PRO A 160 -4.70 -20.63 -0.87
CA PRO A 160 -4.04 -19.36 -0.62
C PRO A 160 -3.18 -18.96 -1.82
N VAL A 161 -3.47 -17.78 -2.41
CA VAL A 161 -2.76 -17.26 -3.57
C VAL A 161 -1.48 -16.57 -3.11
N SER A 162 -0.36 -16.91 -3.77
CA SER A 162 0.92 -16.24 -3.52
C SER A 162 0.86 -14.78 -3.96
N SER A 163 1.41 -13.90 -3.14
CA SER A 163 1.51 -12.47 -3.41
C SER A 163 2.81 -11.88 -2.90
N MET A 164 3.32 -10.85 -3.58
CA MET A 164 4.56 -10.18 -3.22
C MET A 164 4.44 -8.68 -3.41
N SER A 165 5.04 -7.93 -2.49
CA SER A 165 5.21 -6.48 -2.62
C SER A 165 6.67 -6.10 -2.41
N MET A 166 7.13 -5.12 -3.19
CA MET A 166 8.46 -4.53 -3.08
C MET A 166 8.32 -3.02 -3.07
N GLY A 167 9.16 -2.35 -2.28
CA GLY A 167 9.19 -0.90 -2.17
C GLY A 167 10.41 -0.46 -1.39
N THR A 168 10.55 0.83 -1.19
CA THR A 168 11.54 1.44 -0.31
C THR A 168 10.83 2.15 0.83
N ASP A 169 11.44 2.14 2.01
CA ASP A 169 10.94 2.92 3.15
C ASP A 169 11.44 4.38 3.09
N ALA A 170 11.14 5.16 4.13
CA ALA A 170 11.52 6.55 4.21
C ALA A 170 13.05 6.78 4.26
N ASP A 171 13.80 5.77 4.66
CA ASP A 171 15.27 5.80 4.73
C ASP A 171 15.95 5.22 3.48
N GLY A 172 15.16 4.84 2.45
CA GLY A 172 15.66 4.26 1.20
C GLY A 172 16.01 2.78 1.28
N VAL A 173 15.69 2.12 2.39
CA VAL A 173 15.93 0.70 2.54
C VAL A 173 14.89 -0.09 1.75
N GLY A 174 15.35 -0.99 0.89
CA GLY A 174 14.48 -1.86 0.10
C GLY A 174 13.71 -2.84 1.00
N GLN A 175 12.37 -2.81 0.89
CA GLN A 175 11.46 -3.66 1.63
C GLN A 175 10.87 -4.70 0.69
N VAL A 176 11.03 -5.98 1.02
CA VAL A 176 10.42 -7.10 0.30
C VAL A 176 9.50 -7.86 1.24
N ARG A 177 8.24 -8.01 0.87
CA ARG A 177 7.25 -8.78 1.61
C ARG A 177 6.56 -9.76 0.68
N ALA A 178 6.71 -11.06 0.97
CA ALA A 178 6.04 -12.13 0.25
C ALA A 178 5.09 -12.89 1.18
N CYS A 179 3.91 -13.24 0.65
CA CYS A 179 3.00 -14.22 1.23
C CYS A 179 2.89 -15.34 0.20
N LEU A 180 3.37 -16.51 0.53
CA LEU A 180 3.48 -17.62 -0.40
C LEU A 180 2.49 -18.73 -0.02
N ALA A 181 1.87 -19.36 -1.01
CA ALA A 181 1.14 -20.59 -0.84
C ALA A 181 2.06 -21.68 -0.24
N PRO A 182 1.54 -22.68 0.47
CA PRO A 182 2.38 -23.64 1.19
C PRO A 182 3.41 -24.38 0.34
N ASP A 183 3.08 -24.72 -0.89
CA ASP A 183 3.93 -25.36 -1.88
C ASP A 183 5.01 -24.39 -2.40
N ASP A 184 4.64 -23.17 -2.83
CA ASP A 184 5.56 -22.12 -3.24
C ASP A 184 6.53 -21.75 -2.09
N TYR A 185 6.04 -21.72 -0.85
CA TYR A 185 6.88 -21.46 0.31
C TYR A 185 7.96 -22.51 0.49
N ARG A 186 7.65 -23.80 0.24
CA ARG A 186 8.64 -24.87 0.34
C ARG A 186 9.73 -24.76 -0.72
N VAL A 187 9.37 -24.43 -1.95
CA VAL A 187 10.35 -24.17 -3.03
C VAL A 187 11.25 -22.99 -2.65
N PHE A 188 10.64 -21.87 -2.21
CA PHE A 188 11.38 -20.70 -1.75
C PHE A 188 12.32 -21.02 -0.58
N GLU A 189 11.81 -21.69 0.46
CA GLU A 189 12.61 -22.07 1.65
C GLU A 189 13.81 -22.94 1.25
N THR A 190 13.62 -23.90 0.34
CA THR A 190 14.68 -24.80 -0.13
C THR A 190 15.77 -24.05 -0.88
N ALA A 191 15.37 -23.16 -1.80
CA ALA A 191 16.31 -22.32 -2.56
C ALA A 191 17.12 -21.39 -1.64
N MET A 192 16.47 -20.80 -0.65
CA MET A 192 17.12 -19.92 0.32
C MET A 192 18.13 -20.66 1.20
N ARG A 193 17.80 -21.88 1.65
CA ARG A 193 18.70 -22.73 2.45
C ARG A 193 19.90 -23.14 1.62
N GLU A 194 19.69 -23.64 0.40
CA GLU A 194 20.78 -24.04 -0.51
C GLU A 194 21.73 -22.87 -0.76
N SER A 195 21.21 -21.70 -1.09
CA SER A 195 22.06 -20.53 -1.37
C SER A 195 22.84 -20.07 -0.14
N ARG A 196 22.24 -20.11 1.05
CA ARG A 196 22.94 -19.80 2.28
C ARG A 196 24.07 -20.78 2.56
N ASP A 197 23.81 -22.08 2.41
CA ASP A 197 24.79 -23.12 2.65
C ASP A 197 25.95 -23.04 1.64
N ALA A 198 25.65 -22.74 0.36
CA ALA A 198 26.68 -22.52 -0.67
C ALA A 198 27.59 -21.33 -0.33
N LEU A 199 27.03 -20.19 0.11
CA LEU A 199 27.79 -19.02 0.55
C LEU A 199 28.64 -19.32 1.80
N PHE A 200 28.11 -20.08 2.74
CA PHE A 200 28.85 -20.51 3.92
C PHE A 200 30.07 -21.37 3.54
N HIS A 201 29.89 -22.34 2.67
CA HIS A 201 30.97 -23.19 2.17
C HIS A 201 31.99 -22.43 1.30
N ALA A 202 31.57 -21.34 0.64
CA ALA A 202 32.46 -20.44 -0.09
C ALA A 202 33.31 -19.54 0.81
N GLY A 203 33.22 -19.68 2.14
CA GLY A 203 34.06 -18.98 3.11
C GLY A 203 33.44 -17.76 3.77
N ASN A 204 32.12 -17.60 3.73
CA ASN A 204 31.40 -16.54 4.41
C ASN A 204 30.67 -17.08 5.67
N PRO A 205 31.34 -17.11 6.86
CA PRO A 205 30.71 -17.68 8.08
C PRO A 205 29.59 -16.80 8.67
N GLY A 206 29.50 -15.53 8.27
CA GLY A 206 28.50 -14.58 8.72
C GLY A 206 27.27 -14.46 7.83
N VAL A 207 27.08 -15.37 6.87
CA VAL A 207 25.99 -15.32 5.89
C VAL A 207 24.61 -15.31 6.58
N ASN A 208 23.78 -14.35 6.21
CA ASN A 208 22.40 -14.21 6.67
C ASN A 208 21.38 -14.53 5.57
N TRP A 209 20.08 -14.42 5.86
CA TRP A 209 19.01 -14.70 4.89
C TRP A 209 18.91 -13.69 3.75
N ALA A 210 19.32 -12.42 4.00
CA ALA A 210 19.34 -11.42 2.93
C ALA A 210 20.44 -11.73 1.91
N ASP A 211 21.61 -12.17 2.37
CA ASP A 211 22.70 -12.60 1.49
C ASP A 211 22.26 -13.78 0.61
N ALA A 212 21.55 -14.74 1.19
CA ALA A 212 21.00 -15.88 0.44
C ALA A 212 19.99 -15.44 -0.64
N LEU A 213 19.12 -14.47 -0.33
CA LEU A 213 18.16 -13.92 -1.29
C LEU A 213 18.87 -13.22 -2.45
N ILE A 214 19.89 -12.42 -2.15
CA ILE A 214 20.67 -11.73 -3.17
C ILE A 214 21.43 -12.73 -4.05
N GLU A 215 21.95 -13.81 -3.47
CA GLU A 215 22.60 -14.90 -4.23
C GLU A 215 21.62 -15.58 -5.19
N VAL A 216 20.39 -15.88 -4.77
CA VAL A 216 19.34 -16.39 -5.67
C VAL A 216 19.06 -15.43 -6.81
N CYS A 217 19.02 -14.11 -6.52
CA CYS A 217 18.84 -13.09 -7.57
C CYS A 217 20.01 -13.06 -8.55
N HIS A 218 21.24 -13.11 -8.07
CA HIS A 218 22.44 -13.15 -8.93
C HIS A 218 22.43 -14.36 -9.85
N ARG A 219 22.19 -15.55 -9.33
CA ARG A 219 22.08 -16.78 -10.14
C ARG A 219 21.02 -16.65 -11.22
N SER A 220 19.86 -16.07 -10.89
CA SER A 220 18.79 -15.83 -11.87
C SER A 220 19.21 -14.87 -12.97
N LEU A 221 19.92 -13.78 -12.64
CA LEU A 221 20.42 -12.80 -13.61
C LEU A 221 21.55 -13.38 -14.49
N ASP A 222 22.42 -14.20 -13.93
CA ASP A 222 23.54 -14.84 -14.64
C ASP A 222 23.06 -15.85 -15.69
N THR A 223 21.86 -16.40 -15.55
CA THR A 223 21.26 -17.28 -16.57
C THR A 223 20.82 -16.54 -17.84
N ILE A 224 20.80 -15.20 -17.83
CA ILE A 224 20.40 -14.40 -18.98
C ILE A 224 21.55 -14.33 -19.98
N THR A 225 21.49 -15.17 -21.03
CA THR A 225 22.52 -15.25 -22.06
C THR A 225 22.32 -14.26 -23.21
N GLU A 226 21.07 -13.82 -23.45
CA GLU A 226 20.71 -12.95 -24.56
C GLU A 226 21.05 -11.48 -24.28
N PRO A 227 21.89 -10.81 -25.12
CA PRO A 227 22.29 -9.40 -24.87
C PRO A 227 21.14 -8.42 -24.79
N SER A 228 20.13 -8.57 -25.65
CA SER A 228 18.95 -7.68 -25.66
C SER A 228 18.11 -7.76 -24.38
N ARG A 229 18.11 -8.89 -23.69
CA ARG A 229 17.50 -9.05 -22.38
C ARG A 229 18.37 -8.48 -21.27
N ARG A 230 19.69 -8.69 -21.30
CA ARG A 230 20.65 -8.09 -20.34
C ARG A 230 20.51 -6.58 -20.31
N ASP A 231 20.38 -5.94 -21.47
CA ASP A 231 20.27 -4.49 -21.57
C ASP A 231 19.00 -3.91 -20.93
N ARG A 232 17.94 -4.71 -20.78
CA ARG A 232 16.69 -4.30 -20.11
C ARG A 232 16.78 -4.33 -18.59
N TYR A 233 17.71 -5.10 -18.02
CA TYR A 233 17.83 -5.32 -16.58
C TYR A 233 19.12 -4.70 -16.02
N ARG A 234 19.38 -3.43 -16.40
CA ARG A 234 20.51 -2.65 -15.90
C ARG A 234 20.15 -1.86 -14.67
N ILE A 235 21.05 -1.79 -13.71
CA ILE A 235 21.00 -0.85 -12.60
C ILE A 235 21.62 0.45 -13.11
N ASN A 236 20.81 1.53 -13.18
CA ASN A 236 21.29 2.85 -13.59
C ASN A 236 21.70 3.66 -12.35
N LEU A 237 22.89 4.22 -12.42
CA LEU A 237 23.46 5.13 -11.43
C LEU A 237 23.51 6.52 -12.02
N TYR A 238 23.04 7.54 -11.29
CA TYR A 238 23.10 8.93 -11.68
C TYR A 238 24.06 9.65 -10.76
N ILE A 239 24.97 10.44 -11.33
CA ILE A 239 25.97 11.19 -10.58
C ILE A 239 25.86 12.65 -10.94
N ASP A 240 25.63 13.47 -9.94
CA ASP A 240 25.58 14.92 -10.09
C ASP A 240 27.01 15.50 -10.11
N THR A 241 27.13 16.75 -10.56
CA THR A 241 28.40 17.49 -10.67
C THR A 241 29.07 17.71 -9.32
N ASP A 242 28.35 17.62 -8.20
CA ASP A 242 28.90 17.67 -6.85
C ASP A 242 29.41 16.30 -6.33
N GLY A 243 29.31 15.25 -7.16
CA GLY A 243 29.72 13.89 -6.81
C GLY A 243 28.65 13.08 -6.08
N THR A 244 27.47 13.65 -5.84
CA THR A 244 26.33 12.91 -5.26
C THR A 244 25.86 11.85 -6.24
N ALA A 245 25.77 10.60 -5.76
CA ALA A 245 25.28 9.47 -6.55
C ALA A 245 23.88 9.04 -6.08
N THR A 246 22.99 8.78 -7.03
CA THR A 246 21.60 8.33 -6.77
C THR A 246 21.21 7.17 -7.69
N PHE A 247 20.27 6.33 -7.26
CA PHE A 247 19.56 5.41 -8.15
C PHE A 247 18.44 6.15 -8.92
N ALA A 248 17.80 5.43 -9.83
CA ALA A 248 16.73 5.99 -10.68
C ALA A 248 15.53 6.56 -9.89
N ASP A 249 15.34 6.10 -8.66
CA ASP A 249 14.31 6.57 -7.71
C ASP A 249 14.80 7.73 -6.81
N ASN A 250 15.93 8.34 -7.17
CA ASN A 250 16.56 9.48 -6.50
C ASN A 250 17.08 9.19 -5.07
N TRP A 251 17.21 7.93 -4.67
CA TRP A 251 17.86 7.55 -3.42
C TRP A 251 19.34 7.78 -3.47
N ARG A 252 19.85 8.55 -2.50
CA ARG A 252 21.28 8.81 -2.36
C ARG A 252 22.01 7.51 -2.03
N ILE A 253 23.07 7.24 -2.77
CA ILE A 253 23.88 6.06 -2.59
C ILE A 253 25.05 6.41 -1.66
N PRO A 254 25.22 5.69 -0.54
CA PRO A 254 26.39 5.85 0.34
C PRO A 254 27.69 5.60 -0.42
N ASP A 255 28.74 6.37 -0.11
CA ASP A 255 30.03 6.31 -0.78
C ASP A 255 30.63 4.90 -0.92
N PRO A 256 30.61 4.02 0.11
CA PRO A 256 31.15 2.67 -0.01
C PRO A 256 30.39 1.80 -1.03
N ILE A 257 29.07 2.03 -1.19
CA ILE A 257 28.27 1.32 -2.19
C ILE A 257 28.56 1.87 -3.57
N ARG A 258 28.67 3.19 -3.70
CA ARG A 258 29.05 3.86 -4.94
C ARG A 258 30.40 3.33 -5.47
N GLU A 259 31.43 3.31 -4.63
CA GLU A 259 32.76 2.84 -5.01
C GLU A 259 32.74 1.39 -5.51
N ARG A 260 32.00 0.51 -4.84
CA ARG A 260 31.83 -0.88 -5.28
C ARG A 260 31.14 -0.98 -6.64
N LEU A 261 30.07 -0.20 -6.87
CA LEU A 261 29.33 -0.21 -8.13
C LEU A 261 30.16 0.35 -9.30
N PHE A 262 31.10 1.25 -9.05
CA PHE A 262 32.01 1.78 -10.06
C PHE A 262 33.03 0.74 -10.55
N CYS A 263 33.43 -0.19 -9.71
CA CYS A 263 34.43 -1.23 -10.11
C CYS A 263 33.86 -2.18 -11.15
N ASP A 264 32.54 -2.43 -11.16
CA ASP A 264 31.90 -3.45 -12.01
C ASP A 264 30.96 -2.87 -13.09
N GLY A 265 30.81 -1.55 -13.14
CA GLY A 265 29.80 -0.86 -13.95
C GLY A 265 30.26 -0.36 -15.30
N THR A 266 29.39 -0.40 -16.33
CA THR A 266 29.59 0.34 -17.59
C THR A 266 29.04 1.74 -17.44
N ILE A 267 29.85 2.78 -17.59
CA ILE A 267 29.46 4.19 -17.42
C ILE A 267 28.88 4.73 -18.74
N ASN A 268 27.60 5.17 -18.67
CA ASN A 268 26.98 5.99 -19.71
C ASN A 268 26.80 7.42 -19.17
N ALA A 269 27.66 8.34 -19.58
CA ALA A 269 27.61 9.71 -19.08
C ALA A 269 26.38 10.47 -19.59
N VAL A 270 25.59 11.05 -18.67
CA VAL A 270 24.52 12.02 -18.93
C VAL A 270 24.81 13.25 -18.08
N GLY A 271 24.98 14.42 -18.71
CA GLY A 271 25.22 15.67 -17.98
C GLY A 271 23.96 16.11 -17.26
N LEU A 272 24.04 16.31 -15.96
CA LEU A 272 22.98 16.92 -15.14
C LEU A 272 23.50 18.28 -14.65
N VAL A 273 22.62 19.27 -14.57
CA VAL A 273 22.89 20.55 -13.91
C VAL A 273 21.73 20.83 -12.96
N GLY A 274 22.01 20.84 -11.64
CA GLY A 274 20.97 21.01 -10.63
C GLY A 274 19.91 19.91 -10.65
N GLY A 275 20.28 18.65 -10.96
CA GLY A 275 19.37 17.53 -11.09
C GLY A 275 18.57 17.49 -12.40
N VAL A 276 18.76 18.46 -13.30
CA VAL A 276 18.09 18.54 -14.60
C VAL A 276 19.06 18.15 -15.71
N ALA A 277 18.67 17.22 -16.57
CA ALA A 277 19.50 16.81 -17.69
C ALA A 277 19.66 17.90 -18.72
N VAL A 278 20.92 18.15 -19.11
CA VAL A 278 21.24 19.11 -20.15
C VAL A 278 21.20 18.42 -21.50
N ASN A 279 20.24 18.79 -22.31
CA ASN A 279 20.00 18.51 -23.73
C ASN A 279 20.61 17.22 -24.33
N VAL A 280 19.77 16.28 -24.74
CA VAL A 280 20.12 14.99 -25.32
C VAL A 280 19.98 14.95 -26.86
N GLY A 281 19.67 16.08 -27.52
CA GLY A 281 19.65 16.22 -28.99
C GLY A 281 18.31 15.96 -29.67
N ARG A 282 18.08 16.65 -30.77
CA ARG A 282 16.82 16.80 -31.49
C ARG A 282 16.31 15.59 -32.25
N SER A 283 14.99 15.48 -32.29
CA SER A 283 14.10 14.94 -33.35
C SER A 283 14.10 13.44 -33.59
N GLN A 284 13.33 12.72 -32.73
CA GLN A 284 12.69 11.46 -33.14
C GLN A 284 11.30 11.38 -32.49
N ARG A 285 10.28 10.93 -33.26
CA ARG A 285 8.91 10.64 -32.76
C ARG A 285 8.93 9.67 -31.57
N ILE A 286 9.83 8.70 -31.59
CA ILE A 286 10.05 7.77 -30.50
C ILE A 286 11.06 8.43 -29.56
N VAL A 287 10.65 8.68 -28.32
CA VAL A 287 11.55 9.20 -27.29
C VAL A 287 12.71 8.22 -27.11
N PRO A 288 13.96 8.61 -27.41
CA PRO A 288 15.12 7.75 -27.26
C PRO A 288 15.24 7.24 -25.82
N ASP A 289 15.71 6.00 -25.63
CA ASP A 289 15.85 5.40 -24.30
C ASP A 289 16.69 6.26 -23.35
N ARG A 290 17.68 6.96 -23.84
CA ARG A 290 18.48 7.90 -23.05
C ARG A 290 17.64 9.07 -22.55
N THR A 291 16.85 9.71 -23.40
CA THR A 291 15.94 10.81 -23.02
C THR A 291 14.84 10.31 -22.08
N ARG A 292 14.29 9.14 -22.38
CA ARG A 292 13.29 8.48 -21.51
C ARG A 292 13.82 8.33 -20.08
N ARG A 293 14.99 7.75 -19.88
CA ARG A 293 15.59 7.56 -18.55
C ARG A 293 15.81 8.88 -17.81
N VAL A 294 16.20 9.91 -18.51
CA VAL A 294 16.38 11.25 -17.94
C VAL A 294 15.04 11.82 -17.43
N VAL A 295 13.99 11.73 -18.25
CA VAL A 295 12.65 12.21 -17.88
C VAL A 295 12.08 11.39 -16.74
N GLU A 296 12.22 10.07 -16.76
CA GLU A 296 11.78 9.18 -15.69
C GLU A 296 12.53 9.49 -14.37
N HIS A 297 13.84 9.75 -14.44
CA HIS A 297 14.63 10.15 -13.27
C HIS A 297 14.21 11.50 -12.70
N ARG A 298 13.95 12.50 -13.55
CA ARG A 298 13.46 13.82 -13.12
C ARG A 298 12.07 13.74 -12.47
N ASP A 299 11.15 12.98 -13.07
CA ASP A 299 9.74 12.97 -12.71
C ASP A 299 9.39 11.99 -11.59
N LEU A 300 10.21 10.96 -11.34
CA LEU A 300 10.05 9.94 -10.31
C LEU A 300 8.70 9.19 -10.34
N GLY A 301 7.93 9.36 -11.40
CA GLY A 301 6.59 8.78 -11.56
C GLY A 301 5.65 9.69 -12.31
N CYS A 302 4.36 9.44 -12.19
CA CYS A 302 3.33 10.25 -12.82
C CYS A 302 3.25 11.65 -12.19
N ARG A 303 3.41 12.72 -12.98
CA ARG A 303 3.46 14.08 -12.46
C ARG A 303 2.09 14.74 -12.22
N VAL A 304 1.00 14.05 -12.52
CA VAL A 304 -0.35 14.59 -12.25
C VAL A 304 -0.52 14.78 -10.73
N PRO A 305 -0.94 15.97 -10.27
CA PRO A 305 -1.15 16.24 -8.85
C PRO A 305 -2.03 15.20 -8.17
N GLY A 306 -1.60 14.72 -7.00
CA GLY A 306 -2.28 13.66 -6.25
C GLY A 306 -2.05 12.23 -6.76
N CYS A 307 -1.35 12.02 -7.87
CA CYS A 307 -1.02 10.68 -8.36
C CYS A 307 0.24 10.14 -7.68
N ASN A 308 0.15 8.92 -7.11
CA ASN A 308 1.27 8.24 -6.47
C ASN A 308 1.85 7.07 -7.31
N GLN A 309 1.49 7.01 -8.61
CA GLN A 309 1.96 5.96 -9.49
C GLN A 309 3.41 6.22 -9.93
N SER A 310 4.36 5.46 -9.41
CA SER A 310 5.79 5.56 -9.74
C SER A 310 6.28 4.52 -10.74
N ARG A 311 5.50 3.45 -10.98
CA ARG A 311 5.85 2.37 -11.91
C ARG A 311 4.94 2.37 -13.13
N TRP A 312 5.43 1.76 -14.23
CA TRP A 312 4.67 1.65 -15.48
C TRP A 312 4.23 2.99 -16.07
N VAL A 313 5.06 4.03 -15.87
CA VAL A 313 4.83 5.34 -16.48
C VAL A 313 5.28 5.34 -17.94
N GLN A 314 4.67 6.23 -18.71
CA GLN A 314 4.99 6.47 -20.12
C GLN A 314 5.46 7.91 -20.27
N VAL A 315 6.56 8.13 -20.99
CA VAL A 315 7.02 9.48 -21.34
C VAL A 315 6.15 9.99 -22.48
N HIS A 316 5.52 11.13 -22.27
CA HIS A 316 4.55 11.74 -23.16
C HIS A 316 4.96 13.18 -23.53
N HIS A 317 4.66 13.61 -24.77
CA HIS A 317 4.88 14.99 -25.21
C HIS A 317 3.77 15.90 -24.70
N ILE A 318 4.11 17.01 -24.03
CA ILE A 318 3.16 18.04 -23.58
C ILE A 318 2.52 18.74 -24.78
N ILE A 319 3.36 19.22 -25.70
CA ILE A 319 2.94 19.68 -27.03
C ILE A 319 3.03 18.46 -27.94
N HIS A 320 1.91 18.05 -28.51
CA HIS A 320 1.84 16.82 -29.30
C HIS A 320 2.80 16.83 -30.48
N TRP A 321 3.45 15.69 -30.73
CA TRP A 321 4.31 15.50 -31.89
C TRP A 321 3.52 15.54 -33.20
N GLU A 322 2.38 14.88 -33.26
CA GLU A 322 1.48 14.85 -34.41
C GLU A 322 0.46 15.99 -34.29
N GLY A 323 0.59 16.98 -35.11
CA GLY A 323 -0.34 18.13 -35.22
C GLY A 323 0.21 19.47 -34.74
N ASP A 324 1.09 19.49 -33.75
CA ASP A 324 1.59 20.74 -33.13
C ASP A 324 3.11 20.87 -33.19
N ASP A 325 3.81 19.99 -33.93
CA ASP A 325 5.28 19.98 -34.08
C ASP A 325 6.06 20.02 -32.75
N GLY A 326 5.54 19.34 -31.72
CA GLY A 326 6.13 19.32 -30.37
C GLY A 326 7.50 18.66 -30.35
N PRO A 327 8.57 19.35 -29.91
CA PRO A 327 9.92 18.76 -29.93
C PRO A 327 10.10 17.66 -28.88
N THR A 328 10.96 16.69 -29.20
CA THR A 328 11.39 15.65 -28.24
C THR A 328 12.52 16.18 -27.36
N GLU A 329 12.25 17.23 -26.61
CA GLU A 329 13.13 17.91 -25.66
C GLU A 329 12.62 17.67 -24.25
N THR A 330 13.52 17.64 -23.25
CA THR A 330 13.15 17.31 -21.85
C THR A 330 12.05 18.23 -21.30
N TRP A 331 12.07 19.50 -21.65
CA TRP A 331 11.06 20.46 -21.22
C TRP A 331 9.64 20.17 -21.75
N ASN A 332 9.54 19.47 -22.90
CA ASN A 332 8.29 19.09 -23.54
C ASN A 332 7.85 17.65 -23.23
N LEU A 333 8.60 16.94 -22.43
CA LEU A 333 8.37 15.54 -22.08
C LEU A 333 8.01 15.40 -20.60
N ILE A 334 7.03 14.54 -20.30
CA ILE A 334 6.53 14.32 -18.94
C ILE A 334 6.13 12.86 -18.73
N CYS A 335 6.32 12.34 -17.51
CA CYS A 335 5.87 11.01 -17.16
C CYS A 335 4.39 10.99 -16.77
N LEU A 336 3.62 10.13 -17.42
CA LEU A 336 2.22 9.86 -17.11
C LEU A 336 1.99 8.36 -16.87
N CYS A 337 1.17 8.02 -15.89
CA CYS A 337 0.70 6.64 -15.75
C CYS A 337 -0.33 6.31 -16.87
N PRO A 338 -0.60 5.03 -17.17
CA PRO A 338 -1.50 4.64 -18.26
C PRO A 338 -2.91 5.26 -18.16
N ARG A 339 -3.40 5.50 -16.92
CA ARG A 339 -4.68 6.17 -16.69
C ARG A 339 -4.63 7.64 -17.13
N HIS A 340 -3.64 8.40 -16.64
CA HIS A 340 -3.54 9.83 -16.94
C HIS A 340 -3.11 10.10 -18.38
N HIS A 341 -2.30 9.24 -18.97
CA HIS A 341 -2.00 9.25 -20.38
C HIS A 341 -3.28 9.13 -21.25
N ARG A 342 -4.18 8.19 -20.88
CA ARG A 342 -5.47 8.02 -21.55
C ARG A 342 -6.39 9.23 -21.36
N LEU A 343 -6.51 9.75 -20.12
CA LEU A 343 -7.33 10.94 -19.84
C LEU A 343 -6.86 12.15 -20.63
N HIS A 344 -5.55 12.32 -20.81
CA HIS A 344 -4.98 13.40 -21.62
C HIS A 344 -5.38 13.24 -23.10
N HIS A 345 -5.19 12.07 -23.69
CA HIS A 345 -5.63 11.80 -25.07
C HIS A 345 -7.14 11.91 -25.29
N GLN A 346 -7.94 11.75 -24.25
CA GLN A 346 -9.40 11.94 -24.32
C GLN A 346 -9.83 13.40 -24.08
N GLY A 347 -8.91 14.34 -23.92
CA GLY A 347 -9.19 15.73 -23.61
C GLY A 347 -9.78 15.97 -22.21
N GLN A 348 -9.70 14.96 -21.33
CA GLN A 348 -10.21 15.05 -19.94
C GLN A 348 -9.16 15.60 -18.98
N LEU A 349 -7.90 15.66 -19.38
CA LEU A 349 -6.77 16.20 -18.64
C LEU A 349 -5.96 17.10 -19.57
N GLY A 350 -5.93 18.40 -19.30
CA GLY A 350 -5.07 19.34 -19.99
C GLY A 350 -3.68 19.37 -19.34
N ILE A 351 -2.64 19.52 -20.15
CA ILE A 351 -1.25 19.63 -19.70
C ILE A 351 -0.59 20.73 -20.53
N THR A 352 -0.02 21.75 -19.88
CA THR A 352 0.69 22.86 -20.53
C THR A 352 1.91 23.27 -19.70
N GLY A 353 2.89 23.92 -20.34
CA GLY A 353 4.06 24.46 -19.65
C GLY A 353 5.35 23.71 -19.91
N ASN A 354 6.38 24.04 -19.16
CA ASN A 354 7.73 23.53 -19.29
C ASN A 354 8.04 22.56 -18.13
N ALA A 355 8.32 21.29 -18.46
CA ALA A 355 8.54 20.24 -17.49
C ALA A 355 9.89 20.32 -16.76
N ASP A 356 10.86 21.07 -17.27
CA ASP A 356 12.17 21.28 -16.62
C ASP A 356 12.13 22.37 -15.55
N LEU A 357 11.03 23.14 -15.47
CA LEU A 357 10.86 24.16 -14.44
C LEU A 357 10.29 23.57 -13.15
N THR A 358 10.73 24.13 -12.03
CA THR A 358 10.22 23.74 -10.70
C THR A 358 8.73 24.07 -10.58
N THR A 359 7.94 23.14 -10.06
CA THR A 359 6.51 23.32 -9.80
C THR A 359 6.25 24.61 -9.02
N GLY A 360 5.29 25.41 -9.47
CA GLY A 360 4.94 26.70 -8.87
C GLY A 360 5.70 27.90 -9.42
N THR A 361 6.72 27.71 -10.27
CA THR A 361 7.36 28.83 -10.99
C THR A 361 6.54 29.25 -12.24
N PRO A 362 6.58 30.53 -12.66
CA PRO A 362 5.92 30.95 -13.87
C PRO A 362 6.40 30.15 -15.10
N GLY A 363 5.45 29.58 -15.84
CA GLY A 363 5.74 28.75 -17.02
C GLY A 363 6.01 27.29 -16.74
N ALA A 364 6.03 26.85 -15.48
CA ALA A 364 6.10 25.43 -15.12
C ALA A 364 4.84 24.66 -15.57
N VAL A 365 4.89 23.33 -15.53
CA VAL A 365 3.76 22.48 -15.92
C VAL A 365 2.53 22.77 -15.08
N VAL A 366 1.42 22.96 -15.76
CA VAL A 366 0.08 23.11 -15.18
C VAL A 366 -0.81 22.00 -15.75
N PHE A 367 -1.54 21.35 -14.84
CA PHE A 367 -2.58 20.36 -15.17
C PHE A 367 -3.95 21.00 -15.02
N THR A 368 -4.85 20.76 -15.97
CA THR A 368 -6.20 21.34 -15.95
C THR A 368 -7.26 20.24 -16.13
N ASP A 369 -8.45 20.51 -15.59
CA ASP A 369 -9.63 19.70 -15.85
C ASP A 369 -10.25 20.01 -17.24
N THR A 370 -11.38 19.39 -17.55
CA THR A 370 -12.13 19.59 -18.80
C THR A 370 -12.68 21.01 -18.99
N ARG A 371 -12.68 21.82 -17.93
CA ARG A 371 -13.13 23.23 -17.95
C ARG A 371 -11.95 24.20 -18.06
N GLY A 372 -10.72 23.67 -18.13
CA GLY A 372 -9.50 24.48 -18.12
C GLY A 372 -9.10 24.98 -16.73
N SER A 373 -9.77 24.53 -15.66
CA SER A 373 -9.40 24.93 -14.30
C SER A 373 -8.20 24.14 -13.83
N PRO A 374 -7.18 24.80 -13.21
CA PRO A 374 -6.01 24.11 -12.68
C PRO A 374 -6.39 23.05 -11.64
N LEU A 375 -5.81 21.87 -11.77
CA LEU A 375 -5.93 20.83 -10.74
C LEU A 375 -5.19 21.29 -9.49
N LYS A 376 -5.92 21.42 -8.39
CA LYS A 376 -5.32 21.72 -7.08
C LYS A 376 -4.86 20.41 -6.44
N PRO A 377 -3.64 20.37 -5.86
CA PRO A 377 -3.13 19.18 -5.22
C PRO A 377 -3.91 18.77 -3.96
N ALA A 378 -4.55 19.73 -3.28
CA ALA A 378 -5.37 19.48 -2.10
C ALA A 378 -6.47 20.53 -1.98
N ALA A 379 -7.55 20.22 -1.24
CA ALA A 379 -8.48 21.22 -0.75
C ALA A 379 -7.75 22.18 0.22
N ASP A 380 -8.22 23.41 0.33
CA ASP A 380 -7.71 24.32 1.35
C ASP A 380 -7.91 23.65 2.74
N PRO A 381 -6.89 23.67 3.62
CA PRO A 381 -6.99 23.04 4.91
C PRO A 381 -8.14 23.68 5.70
N ALA A 382 -9.08 22.84 6.15
CA ALA A 382 -10.09 23.31 7.09
C ALA A 382 -9.41 23.70 8.40
N ALA A 383 -9.95 24.71 9.08
CA ALA A 383 -9.53 25.02 10.44
C ALA A 383 -9.66 23.74 11.30
N PRO A 384 -8.73 23.46 12.22
CA PRO A 384 -8.86 22.33 13.11
C PRO A 384 -10.21 22.42 13.82
N MET A 385 -10.97 21.34 13.82
CA MET A 385 -12.20 21.24 14.59
C MET A 385 -11.89 21.52 16.06
N SER A 386 -12.87 22.07 16.78
CA SER A 386 -12.85 22.26 18.24
C SER A 386 -12.30 21.00 18.95
N PRO A 387 -11.79 21.12 20.19
CA PRO A 387 -11.09 20.03 20.83
C PRO A 387 -11.82 18.69 20.64
N PRO A 388 -11.10 17.60 20.46
CA PRO A 388 -11.71 16.30 20.22
C PRO A 388 -12.70 16.00 21.35
N PRO A 389 -13.85 15.39 21.06
CA PRO A 389 -14.79 14.98 22.10
C PRO A 389 -14.09 14.02 23.06
N ASP A 390 -14.36 14.17 24.36
CA ASP A 390 -13.88 13.21 25.34
C ASP A 390 -14.46 11.83 25.01
N PRO A 391 -13.65 10.76 25.06
CA PRO A 391 -14.14 9.41 24.82
C PRO A 391 -15.16 9.04 25.91
N ALA A 392 -16.30 8.48 25.52
CA ALA A 392 -17.34 8.06 26.45
C ALA A 392 -16.92 6.83 27.27
N GLY A 393 -16.01 6.02 26.76
CA GLY A 393 -15.49 4.83 27.41
C GLY A 393 -14.03 4.98 27.88
N ARG A 394 -13.60 4.05 28.70
CA ARG A 394 -12.22 3.94 29.15
C ARG A 394 -11.51 2.82 28.39
N TYR A 395 -10.45 3.14 27.69
CA TYR A 395 -9.58 2.11 27.16
C TYR A 395 -8.88 1.36 28.31
N VAL A 396 -9.02 0.04 28.31
CA VAL A 396 -8.29 -0.85 29.22
C VAL A 396 -7.37 -1.72 28.38
N HIS A 397 -6.09 -1.74 28.71
CA HIS A 397 -5.15 -2.60 27.98
C HIS A 397 -5.52 -4.10 28.17
N PRO A 398 -5.27 -4.94 27.17
CA PRO A 398 -5.49 -6.38 27.27
C PRO A 398 -4.72 -6.99 28.45
N LEU A 399 -5.31 -8.01 29.08
CA LEU A 399 -4.71 -8.69 30.25
C LEU A 399 -3.32 -9.29 29.97
N GLY A 400 -3.05 -9.66 28.72
CA GLY A 400 -1.74 -10.21 28.32
C GLY A 400 -1.51 -11.66 28.78
N GLU A 401 -2.54 -12.32 29.33
CA GLU A 401 -2.44 -13.72 29.72
C GLU A 401 -2.25 -14.64 28.50
N ARG A 402 -1.69 -15.80 28.75
CA ARG A 402 -1.52 -16.81 27.70
C ARG A 402 -2.88 -17.26 27.19
N LEU A 403 -3.08 -17.19 25.87
CA LEU A 403 -4.30 -17.64 25.23
C LEU A 403 -4.50 -19.15 25.43
N ASP A 404 -5.55 -19.55 26.17
CA ASP A 404 -6.04 -20.93 26.19
C ASP A 404 -7.13 -21.09 25.14
N ARG A 405 -6.80 -21.77 24.05
CA ARG A 405 -7.72 -21.99 22.93
C ARG A 405 -8.97 -22.80 23.32
N ARG A 406 -8.90 -23.56 24.40
CA ARG A 406 -10.01 -24.40 24.90
C ARG A 406 -11.06 -23.55 25.64
N ALA A 407 -10.68 -22.37 26.12
CA ALA A 407 -11.58 -21.43 26.81
C ALA A 407 -12.32 -20.49 25.84
N ILE A 408 -12.02 -20.56 24.53
CA ILE A 408 -12.67 -19.71 23.54
C ILE A 408 -13.83 -20.49 22.94
N HIS A 409 -15.04 -20.03 23.22
CA HIS A 409 -16.28 -20.57 22.69
C HIS A 409 -17.10 -19.44 22.09
N PHE A 410 -17.73 -19.69 20.95
CA PHE A 410 -18.74 -18.84 20.35
C PHE A 410 -20.06 -19.60 20.31
N ASN A 411 -21.15 -18.94 20.69
CA ASN A 411 -22.48 -19.50 20.63
C ASN A 411 -23.02 -19.36 19.20
N GLU A 412 -22.96 -20.42 18.42
CA GLU A 412 -23.55 -20.44 17.08
C GLU A 412 -25.06 -20.21 17.16
N PRO A 413 -25.62 -19.33 16.33
CA PRO A 413 -27.05 -19.17 16.27
C PRO A 413 -27.70 -20.44 15.72
N HIS A 414 -28.51 -21.10 16.54
CA HIS A 414 -29.34 -22.20 16.05
C HIS A 414 -30.44 -21.64 15.14
N PRO A 415 -30.73 -22.29 13.99
CA PRO A 415 -31.89 -21.96 13.19
C PRO A 415 -33.14 -22.08 14.10
N GLN A 416 -33.82 -20.95 14.33
CA GLN A 416 -35.05 -20.98 15.12
C GLN A 416 -36.02 -21.89 14.42
N ARG A 417 -36.39 -22.98 15.09
CA ARG A 417 -37.58 -23.74 14.71
C ARG A 417 -38.76 -22.81 14.93
N THR A 418 -39.28 -22.24 13.87
CA THR A 418 -40.60 -21.60 13.94
C THR A 418 -41.60 -22.67 14.26
N SER A 419 -42.10 -22.63 15.50
CA SER A 419 -43.24 -23.44 15.98
C SER A 419 -44.50 -23.07 15.24
#